data_c1f3bc546f400a70cd38695b4f066175
#
_entry.id   c1f3bc546f400a70cd38695b4f066175
#
_cell.length_a   1.000
_cell.length_b   1.000
_cell.length_c   1.000
_cell.angle_alpha   90.00
_cell.angle_beta   90.00
_cell.angle_gamma   90.00
#
_symmetry.space_group_name_H-M   'P 1'
#
loop_
_entity.id
_entity.type
_entity.pdbx_description
1 polymer ?
#
loop_
_entity_poly.entity_id
_entity_poly.type
_entity_poly.pdbx_seq_one_letter_code
_entity_poly.pdbx_strand_id
1 'polypeptide(L)'
;MSLKGKTLFITGGSRGIGLAIAVRAASDGANVVIAAKTSDPHPKLPGTIHSAVAEIEKAGGKGLGLQCDIREEAQVIAAVDRAVTTFGGIDILVNNASAIQLTGTLACDMKRYDLMNSVDARGTYLAGRTCIPHLKKARNPHILTLSPPLDMSAKWFAPHVAYSMAKYGMSMCTLAWAEEFRRDGIAANSLWPRTTIATAAVQMLGGEAMMKQSRKPEIMADAAHAILRRPSREFTGNFCIDDLVLHAAGVRDFSVYAAVPGATKFLPDFFVPQDTPSLPG
;
A
#
# COMPACT_ATOMS: atom_id res chain seq x y z
N MET A 1 -10.15 -9.75 14.61
CA MET A 1 -9.94 -8.56 15.50
C MET A 1 -10.48 -7.33 14.78
N SER A 2 -10.85 -6.24 15.48
CA SER A 2 -11.18 -4.94 14.88
C SER A 2 -9.96 -4.02 14.87
N LEU A 3 -9.93 -3.05 13.98
CA LEU A 3 -8.92 -1.98 13.98
C LEU A 3 -9.31 -0.77 14.86
N LYS A 4 -10.40 -0.87 15.61
CA LYS A 4 -10.86 0.19 16.52
C LYS A 4 -9.76 0.63 17.48
N GLY A 5 -9.48 1.94 17.49
CA GLY A 5 -8.47 2.55 18.35
C GLY A 5 -7.02 2.24 17.98
N LYS A 6 -6.78 1.46 16.90
CA LYS A 6 -5.45 1.22 16.35
C LYS A 6 -4.97 2.44 15.56
N THR A 7 -3.68 2.74 15.65
CA THR A 7 -3.06 3.82 14.89
C THR A 7 -2.34 3.27 13.66
N LEU A 8 -2.81 3.67 12.48
CA LEU A 8 -2.19 3.36 11.19
C LEU A 8 -1.38 4.55 10.70
N PHE A 9 -0.12 4.32 10.33
CA PHE A 9 0.72 5.28 9.61
C PHE A 9 0.80 4.85 8.15
N ILE A 10 0.22 5.66 7.24
CA ILE A 10 0.10 5.34 5.81
C ILE A 10 0.92 6.31 4.98
N THR A 11 1.89 5.81 4.22
CA THR A 11 2.66 6.63 3.29
C THR A 11 1.93 6.76 1.96
N GLY A 12 1.86 7.99 1.38
CA GLY A 12 1.22 8.22 0.09
C GLY A 12 -0.30 8.07 0.10
N GLY A 13 -0.96 8.20 1.24
CA GLY A 13 -2.39 7.92 1.44
C GLY A 13 -3.36 9.05 1.07
N SER A 14 -2.94 10.10 0.35
CA SER A 14 -3.83 11.22 -0.02
C SER A 14 -4.84 10.88 -1.12
N ARG A 15 -4.73 9.73 -1.76
CA ARG A 15 -5.60 9.23 -2.86
C ARG A 15 -5.41 7.74 -3.11
N GLY A 16 -6.24 7.19 -4.02
CA GLY A 16 -6.09 5.83 -4.56
C GLY A 16 -6.13 4.74 -3.49
N ILE A 17 -5.26 3.73 -3.62
CA ILE A 17 -5.24 2.55 -2.73
C ILE A 17 -4.98 2.95 -1.28
N GLY A 18 -4.01 3.86 -1.04
CA GLY A 18 -3.69 4.30 0.32
C GLY A 18 -4.86 5.00 1.02
N LEU A 19 -5.61 5.83 0.30
CA LEU A 19 -6.83 6.46 0.82
C LEU A 19 -7.93 5.44 1.09
N ALA A 20 -8.14 4.50 0.18
CA ALA A 20 -9.15 3.44 0.36
C ALA A 20 -8.84 2.59 1.61
N ILE A 21 -7.58 2.21 1.83
CA ILE A 21 -7.13 1.51 3.06
C ILE A 21 -7.41 2.37 4.30
N ALA A 22 -7.11 3.69 4.22
CA ALA A 22 -7.34 4.63 5.31
C ALA A 22 -8.83 4.70 5.70
N VAL A 23 -9.70 4.90 4.72
CA VAL A 23 -11.16 4.97 4.91
C VAL A 23 -11.71 3.65 5.44
N ARG A 24 -11.24 2.52 4.91
CA ARG A 24 -11.66 1.20 5.39
C ARG A 24 -11.26 0.94 6.84
N ALA A 25 -10.06 1.33 7.25
CA ALA A 25 -9.64 1.23 8.65
C ALA A 25 -10.43 2.20 9.55
N ALA A 26 -10.69 3.41 9.06
CA ALA A 26 -11.47 4.43 9.76
C ALA A 26 -12.90 3.97 10.05
N SER A 27 -13.53 3.15 9.19
CA SER A 27 -14.85 2.59 9.43
C SER A 27 -14.92 1.64 10.65
N ASP A 28 -13.79 1.11 11.09
CA ASP A 28 -13.68 0.38 12.36
C ASP A 28 -13.49 1.34 13.57
N GLY A 29 -13.26 2.64 13.35
CA GLY A 29 -12.91 3.61 14.39
C GLY A 29 -11.39 3.67 14.65
N ALA A 30 -10.55 3.45 13.64
CA ALA A 30 -9.11 3.58 13.75
C ALA A 30 -8.64 5.05 13.76
N ASN A 31 -7.43 5.28 14.31
CA ASN A 31 -6.68 6.51 14.09
C ASN A 31 -5.82 6.33 12.83
N VAL A 32 -5.86 7.28 11.92
CA VAL A 32 -5.14 7.15 10.64
C VAL A 32 -4.29 8.39 10.37
N VAL A 33 -3.00 8.17 10.19
CA VAL A 33 -2.03 9.20 9.79
C VAL A 33 -1.77 9.07 8.30
N ILE A 34 -1.98 10.15 7.55
CA ILE A 34 -1.65 10.27 6.14
C ILE A 34 -0.37 11.07 5.98
N ALA A 35 0.74 10.39 5.71
CA ALA A 35 2.02 11.01 5.40
C ALA A 35 2.21 11.09 3.87
N ALA A 36 1.98 12.26 3.27
CA ALA A 36 2.06 12.44 1.83
C ALA A 36 2.47 13.87 1.44
N LYS A 37 2.98 14.04 0.22
CA LYS A 37 3.49 15.33 -0.27
C LYS A 37 2.41 16.37 -0.58
N THR A 38 1.22 15.91 -0.99
CA THR A 38 0.19 16.79 -1.57
C THR A 38 -0.63 17.42 -0.46
N SER A 39 -0.31 18.66 -0.08
CA SER A 39 -1.09 19.51 0.83
C SER A 39 -2.11 20.36 0.08
N ASP A 40 -1.72 20.86 -1.08
CA ASP A 40 -2.55 21.75 -1.89
C ASP A 40 -3.20 21.02 -3.07
N PRO A 41 -4.37 21.47 -3.54
CA PRO A 41 -5.02 20.90 -4.71
C PRO A 41 -4.12 20.94 -5.94
N HIS A 42 -4.08 19.83 -6.68
CA HIS A 42 -3.30 19.73 -7.91
C HIS A 42 -4.26 19.65 -9.12
N PRO A 43 -3.99 20.40 -10.23
CA PRO A 43 -4.94 20.49 -11.36
C PRO A 43 -5.29 19.13 -12.02
N LYS A 44 -4.35 18.17 -11.96
CA LYS A 44 -4.47 16.87 -12.65
C LYS A 44 -4.63 15.69 -11.70
N LEU A 45 -4.45 15.88 -10.40
CA LEU A 45 -4.45 14.78 -9.42
C LEU A 45 -5.43 15.11 -8.30
N PRO A 46 -6.49 14.31 -8.11
CA PRO A 46 -7.44 14.55 -7.01
C PRO A 46 -6.81 14.25 -5.66
N GLY A 47 -7.35 14.86 -4.62
CA GLY A 47 -7.04 14.57 -3.24
C GLY A 47 -5.76 15.22 -2.71
N THR A 48 -5.86 15.61 -1.43
CA THR A 48 -4.79 16.17 -0.60
C THR A 48 -4.76 15.44 0.73
N ILE A 49 -3.75 15.70 1.58
CA ILE A 49 -3.75 15.19 2.96
C ILE A 49 -4.98 15.69 3.74
N HIS A 50 -5.48 16.88 3.45
CA HIS A 50 -6.64 17.48 4.12
C HIS A 50 -7.96 16.82 3.68
N SER A 51 -8.15 16.62 2.37
CA SER A 51 -9.34 15.90 1.89
C SER A 51 -9.36 14.45 2.37
N ALA A 52 -8.20 13.79 2.47
CA ALA A 52 -8.09 12.45 3.00
C ALA A 52 -8.51 12.39 4.48
N VAL A 53 -8.10 13.36 5.29
CA VAL A 53 -8.52 13.47 6.69
C VAL A 53 -10.05 13.62 6.80
N ALA A 54 -10.65 14.48 5.97
CA ALA A 54 -12.11 14.65 5.97
C ALA A 54 -12.86 13.35 5.62
N GLU A 55 -12.34 12.55 4.66
CA GLU A 55 -12.93 11.24 4.33
C GLU A 55 -12.75 10.21 5.48
N ILE A 56 -11.60 10.19 6.15
CA ILE A 56 -11.34 9.35 7.31
C ILE A 56 -12.31 9.68 8.46
N GLU A 57 -12.50 10.96 8.77
CA GLU A 57 -13.40 11.40 9.84
C GLU A 57 -14.86 11.11 9.49
N LYS A 58 -15.27 11.33 8.23
CA LYS A 58 -16.59 10.94 7.74
C LYS A 58 -16.85 9.45 7.86
N ALA A 59 -15.83 8.61 7.73
CA ALA A 59 -15.93 7.16 7.88
C ALA A 59 -15.97 6.69 9.35
N GLY A 60 -15.78 7.59 10.33
CA GLY A 60 -15.87 7.29 11.76
C GLY A 60 -14.52 7.09 12.47
N GLY A 61 -13.41 7.31 11.78
CA GLY A 61 -12.06 7.31 12.36
C GLY A 61 -11.61 8.68 12.85
N LYS A 62 -10.33 8.76 13.25
CA LYS A 62 -9.64 10.02 13.53
C LYS A 62 -8.51 10.20 12.53
N GLY A 63 -8.48 11.31 11.82
CA GLY A 63 -7.49 11.62 10.78
C GLY A 63 -6.38 12.55 11.27
N LEU A 64 -5.15 12.34 10.77
CA LEU A 64 -4.04 13.27 10.90
C LEU A 64 -3.32 13.36 9.55
N GLY A 65 -3.40 14.50 8.88
CA GLY A 65 -2.70 14.77 7.63
C GLY A 65 -1.35 15.43 7.91
N LEU A 66 -0.27 14.84 7.41
CA LEU A 66 1.09 15.36 7.57
C LEU A 66 1.74 15.49 6.19
N GLN A 67 2.18 16.70 5.87
CA GLN A 67 2.97 16.92 4.66
C GLN A 67 4.35 16.27 4.85
N CYS A 68 4.63 15.26 4.02
CA CYS A 68 5.85 14.47 4.14
C CYS A 68 6.30 13.96 2.76
N ASP A 69 7.50 14.32 2.37
CA ASP A 69 8.22 13.65 1.30
C ASP A 69 8.98 12.46 1.89
N ILE A 70 8.58 11.26 1.51
CA ILE A 70 9.16 10.01 2.05
C ILE A 70 10.67 9.86 1.74
N ARG A 71 11.21 10.66 0.83
CA ARG A 71 12.63 10.69 0.49
C ARG A 71 13.46 11.46 1.52
N GLU A 72 12.83 12.34 2.28
CA GLU A 72 13.46 13.26 3.23
C GLU A 72 13.41 12.68 4.65
N GLU A 73 14.55 12.21 5.16
CA GLU A 73 14.64 11.52 6.46
C GLU A 73 14.07 12.36 7.61
N ALA A 74 14.43 13.65 7.66
CA ALA A 74 13.94 14.55 8.71
C ALA A 74 12.42 14.71 8.70
N GLN A 75 11.78 14.73 7.50
CA GLN A 75 10.33 14.82 7.38
C GLN A 75 9.63 13.53 7.84
N VAL A 76 10.21 12.37 7.51
CA VAL A 76 9.67 11.07 7.96
C VAL A 76 9.76 10.94 9.47
N ILE A 77 10.89 11.30 10.08
CA ILE A 77 11.06 11.29 11.54
C ILE A 77 10.04 12.22 12.19
N ALA A 78 9.95 13.48 11.73
CA ALA A 78 9.00 14.45 12.28
C ALA A 78 7.53 13.99 12.14
N ALA A 79 7.18 13.33 11.02
CA ALA A 79 5.84 12.80 10.82
C ALA A 79 5.52 11.65 11.77
N VAL A 80 6.47 10.74 12.01
CA VAL A 80 6.32 9.63 12.97
C VAL A 80 6.20 10.17 14.40
N ASP A 81 7.06 11.11 14.80
CA ASP A 81 7.00 11.74 16.12
C ASP A 81 5.66 12.45 16.36
N ARG A 82 5.16 13.15 15.34
CA ARG A 82 3.86 13.82 15.41
C ARG A 82 2.71 12.82 15.55
N ALA A 83 2.76 11.70 14.81
CA ALA A 83 1.79 10.62 14.92
C ALA A 83 1.77 10.04 16.35
N VAL A 84 2.94 9.73 16.88
CA VAL A 84 3.10 9.18 18.26
C VAL A 84 2.60 10.17 19.30
N THR A 85 2.96 11.44 19.19
CA THR A 85 2.49 12.49 20.11
C THR A 85 0.97 12.65 20.07
N THR A 86 0.36 12.53 18.88
CA THR A 86 -1.08 12.74 18.71
C THR A 86 -1.91 11.55 19.17
N PHE A 87 -1.48 10.32 18.86
CA PHE A 87 -2.26 9.10 19.09
C PHE A 87 -1.67 8.14 20.13
N GLY A 88 -0.52 8.46 20.70
CA GLY A 88 0.13 7.67 21.75
C GLY A 88 1.01 6.51 21.25
N GLY A 89 1.07 6.26 19.94
CA GLY A 89 1.86 5.20 19.35
C GLY A 89 1.47 4.88 17.89
N ILE A 90 2.13 3.88 17.33
CA ILE A 90 1.83 3.33 16.00
C ILE A 90 1.67 1.82 16.13
N ASP A 91 0.52 1.30 15.71
CA ASP A 91 0.25 -0.14 15.68
C ASP A 91 0.53 -0.75 14.30
N ILE A 92 0.35 0.03 13.24
CA ILE A 92 0.40 -0.46 11.86
C ILE A 92 1.13 0.56 10.97
N LEU A 93 2.08 0.07 10.17
CA LEU A 93 2.68 0.81 9.07
C LEU A 93 2.15 0.27 7.75
N VAL A 94 1.67 1.17 6.87
CA VAL A 94 1.31 0.84 5.49
C VAL A 94 2.26 1.58 4.54
N ASN A 95 3.18 0.83 3.92
CA ASN A 95 4.06 1.34 2.88
C ASN A 95 3.33 1.30 1.54
N ASN A 96 2.70 2.43 1.17
CA ASN A 96 1.92 2.57 -0.06
C ASN A 96 2.50 3.65 -1.00
N ALA A 97 3.31 4.59 -0.53
CA ALA A 97 3.93 5.58 -1.40
C ALA A 97 4.74 4.89 -2.51
N SER A 98 4.54 5.31 -3.76
CA SER A 98 5.22 4.74 -4.91
C SER A 98 5.35 5.76 -6.05
N ALA A 99 6.38 5.57 -6.86
CA ALA A 99 6.58 6.25 -8.13
C ALA A 99 6.72 5.19 -9.24
N ILE A 100 6.17 5.48 -10.42
CA ILE A 100 6.15 4.54 -11.55
C ILE A 100 6.61 5.19 -12.83
N GLN A 101 7.45 4.47 -13.57
CA GLN A 101 7.73 4.70 -14.99
C GLN A 101 8.04 3.36 -15.65
N LEU A 102 7.27 3.02 -16.69
CA LEU A 102 7.36 1.75 -17.41
C LEU A 102 8.12 1.96 -18.72
N THR A 103 9.44 2.10 -18.62
CA THR A 103 10.33 2.24 -19.79
C THR A 103 11.49 1.27 -19.69
N GLY A 104 11.98 0.84 -20.85
CA GLY A 104 13.21 0.03 -20.94
C GLY A 104 14.45 0.83 -20.53
N THR A 105 15.57 0.15 -20.35
CA THR A 105 16.83 0.70 -19.78
C THR A 105 17.31 1.96 -20.47
N LEU A 106 17.33 2.00 -21.81
CA LEU A 106 17.85 3.14 -22.55
C LEU A 106 16.92 4.37 -22.54
N ALA A 107 15.62 4.16 -22.29
CA ALA A 107 14.62 5.22 -22.25
C ALA A 107 14.33 5.73 -20.82
N CYS A 108 14.88 5.11 -19.80
CA CYS A 108 14.75 5.54 -18.41
C CYS A 108 15.88 6.50 -18.06
N ASP A 109 15.60 7.80 -17.98
CA ASP A 109 16.60 8.75 -17.48
C ASP A 109 16.90 8.54 -15.98
N MET A 110 18.12 8.92 -15.56
CA MET A 110 18.56 8.70 -14.19
C MET A 110 17.73 9.47 -13.15
N LYS A 111 17.15 10.60 -13.49
CA LYS A 111 16.24 11.34 -12.62
C LYS A 111 15.00 10.53 -12.29
N ARG A 112 14.48 9.77 -13.24
CA ARG A 112 13.33 8.87 -13.04
C ARG A 112 13.73 7.61 -12.29
N TYR A 113 14.88 7.05 -12.61
CA TYR A 113 15.46 5.93 -11.85
C TYR A 113 15.62 6.31 -10.38
N ASP A 114 16.27 7.43 -10.09
CA ASP A 114 16.48 7.93 -8.73
C ASP A 114 15.16 8.22 -8.02
N LEU A 115 14.17 8.78 -8.71
CA LEU A 115 12.85 9.02 -8.14
C LEU A 115 12.18 7.71 -7.70
N MET A 116 12.13 6.71 -8.57
CA MET A 116 11.51 5.42 -8.24
C MET A 116 12.22 4.73 -7.08
N ASN A 117 13.56 4.62 -7.12
CA ASN A 117 14.31 3.97 -6.06
C ASN A 117 14.25 4.74 -4.73
N SER A 118 14.29 6.07 -4.77
CA SER A 118 14.22 6.87 -3.54
C SER A 118 12.83 6.87 -2.90
N VAL A 119 11.76 6.81 -3.68
CA VAL A 119 10.39 6.73 -3.15
C VAL A 119 10.05 5.31 -2.72
N ASP A 120 10.21 4.33 -3.61
CA ASP A 120 9.72 2.97 -3.41
C ASP A 120 10.62 2.19 -2.44
N ALA A 121 11.85 1.86 -2.84
CA ALA A 121 12.74 1.01 -2.03
C ALA A 121 13.27 1.76 -0.79
N ARG A 122 13.97 2.89 -1.01
CA ARG A 122 14.56 3.66 0.10
C ARG A 122 13.49 4.22 1.05
N GLY A 123 12.39 4.76 0.50
CA GLY A 123 11.30 5.33 1.29
C GLY A 123 10.61 4.26 2.15
N THR A 124 10.37 3.06 1.61
CA THR A 124 9.85 1.92 2.38
C THR A 124 10.78 1.56 3.53
N TYR A 125 12.08 1.42 3.26
CA TYR A 125 13.07 1.13 4.30
C TYR A 125 13.11 2.21 5.37
N LEU A 126 13.12 3.48 5.00
CA LEU A 126 13.15 4.61 5.92
C LEU A 126 11.91 4.66 6.81
N ALA A 127 10.71 4.51 6.24
CA ALA A 127 9.47 4.48 7.01
C ALA A 127 9.43 3.29 7.98
N GLY A 128 9.88 2.10 7.52
CA GLY A 128 10.01 0.93 8.38
C GLY A 128 10.96 1.16 9.54
N ARG A 129 12.21 1.58 9.25
CA ARG A 129 13.24 1.89 10.24
C ARG A 129 12.72 2.86 11.32
N THR A 130 11.95 3.87 10.90
CA THR A 130 11.46 4.90 11.84
C THR A 130 10.24 4.42 12.64
N CYS A 131 9.33 3.63 12.04
CA CYS A 131 8.14 3.13 12.73
C CYS A 131 8.39 1.91 13.63
N ILE A 132 9.34 1.05 13.31
CA ILE A 132 9.60 -0.22 14.03
C ILE A 132 9.81 -0.04 15.54
N PRO A 133 10.54 0.96 16.06
CA PRO A 133 10.66 1.18 17.50
C PRO A 133 9.31 1.40 18.22
N HIS A 134 8.32 1.93 17.52
CA HIS A 134 6.96 2.15 18.03
C HIS A 134 6.11 0.89 17.86
N LEU A 135 6.23 0.18 16.72
CA LEU A 135 5.56 -1.09 16.47
C LEU A 135 5.91 -2.16 17.51
N LYS A 136 7.17 -2.20 18.00
CA LYS A 136 7.59 -3.11 19.08
C LYS A 136 6.78 -2.93 20.37
N LYS A 137 6.16 -1.78 20.58
CA LYS A 137 5.33 -1.48 21.76
C LYS A 137 3.85 -1.82 21.55
N ALA A 138 3.45 -2.11 20.33
CA ALA A 138 2.07 -2.41 19.99
C ALA A 138 1.69 -3.86 20.32
N ARG A 139 0.41 -4.07 20.64
CA ARG A 139 -0.10 -5.42 21.00
C ARG A 139 -0.21 -6.38 19.80
N ASN A 140 -0.50 -5.85 18.62
CA ASN A 140 -0.66 -6.64 17.39
C ASN A 140 -0.07 -5.83 16.22
N PRO A 141 1.27 -5.70 16.15
CA PRO A 141 1.93 -4.81 15.20
C PRO A 141 2.00 -5.42 13.79
N HIS A 142 1.71 -4.60 12.78
CA HIS A 142 1.80 -4.98 11.39
C HIS A 142 2.58 -3.97 10.55
N ILE A 143 3.35 -4.48 9.59
CA ILE A 143 3.86 -3.75 8.43
C ILE A 143 3.18 -4.37 7.21
N LEU A 144 2.45 -3.56 6.45
CA LEU A 144 1.87 -3.93 5.17
C LEU A 144 2.53 -3.12 4.07
N THR A 145 3.14 -3.80 3.12
CA THR A 145 3.83 -3.15 1.99
C THR A 145 3.06 -3.43 0.70
N LEU A 146 2.71 -2.38 -0.05
CA LEU A 146 2.07 -2.50 -1.38
C LEU A 146 3.14 -2.82 -2.41
N SER A 147 3.56 -4.09 -2.41
CA SER A 147 4.65 -4.60 -3.24
C SER A 147 4.37 -6.03 -3.74
N PRO A 148 4.95 -6.41 -4.89
CA PRO A 148 4.63 -7.68 -5.54
C PRO A 148 5.26 -8.90 -4.85
N PRO A 149 4.76 -10.11 -5.13
CA PRO A 149 5.48 -11.35 -4.89
C PRO A 149 6.86 -11.35 -5.54
N LEU A 150 7.83 -12.04 -4.94
CA LEU A 150 9.20 -12.15 -5.46
C LEU A 150 9.28 -13.26 -6.52
N ASP A 151 8.83 -12.98 -7.73
CA ASP A 151 9.04 -13.82 -8.92
C ASP A 151 10.22 -13.27 -9.73
N MET A 152 11.36 -13.94 -9.67
CA MET A 152 12.60 -13.53 -10.34
C MET A 152 12.65 -13.86 -11.84
N SER A 153 11.53 -14.17 -12.45
CA SER A 153 11.44 -14.43 -13.89
C SER A 153 11.82 -13.19 -14.70
N ALA A 154 12.68 -13.33 -15.69
CA ALA A 154 13.19 -12.24 -16.52
C ALA A 154 12.08 -11.40 -17.21
N LYS A 155 10.92 -12.00 -17.48
CA LYS A 155 9.74 -11.32 -18.06
C LYS A 155 9.29 -10.10 -17.25
N TRP A 156 9.53 -10.09 -15.92
CA TRP A 156 9.15 -8.98 -15.04
C TRP A 156 10.17 -7.84 -15.01
N PHE A 157 11.40 -8.13 -15.44
CA PHE A 157 12.50 -7.15 -15.44
C PHE A 157 12.74 -6.56 -16.82
N ALA A 158 12.71 -7.37 -17.87
CA ALA A 158 13.12 -6.95 -19.20
C ALA A 158 12.38 -5.71 -19.76
N PRO A 159 11.06 -5.54 -19.56
CA PRO A 159 10.35 -4.37 -20.10
C PRO A 159 10.64 -3.05 -19.34
N HIS A 160 10.96 -3.11 -18.04
CA HIS A 160 11.04 -1.92 -17.17
C HIS A 160 11.88 -2.18 -15.91
N VAL A 161 13.14 -2.56 -16.11
CA VAL A 161 14.03 -3.01 -15.02
C VAL A 161 14.13 -2.01 -13.86
N ALA A 162 14.18 -0.70 -14.13
CA ALA A 162 14.28 0.33 -13.09
C ALA A 162 13.07 0.31 -12.12
N TYR A 163 11.85 0.18 -12.66
CA TYR A 163 10.64 0.05 -11.86
C TYR A 163 10.60 -1.29 -11.10
N SER A 164 10.95 -2.38 -11.77
CA SER A 164 10.99 -3.71 -11.14
C SER A 164 11.96 -3.72 -9.96
N MET A 165 13.17 -3.20 -10.11
CA MET A 165 14.14 -3.09 -9.02
C MET A 165 13.58 -2.30 -7.83
N ALA A 166 12.94 -1.17 -8.07
CA ALA A 166 12.36 -0.34 -7.03
C ALA A 166 11.24 -1.07 -6.26
N LYS A 167 10.31 -1.73 -6.97
CA LYS A 167 9.21 -2.50 -6.37
C LYS A 167 9.70 -3.74 -5.64
N TYR A 168 10.67 -4.47 -6.19
CA TYR A 168 11.27 -5.63 -5.53
C TYR A 168 12.09 -5.21 -4.30
N GLY A 169 12.70 -4.02 -4.29
CA GLY A 169 13.32 -3.46 -3.09
C GLY A 169 12.35 -3.33 -1.92
N MET A 170 11.10 -2.92 -2.18
CA MET A 170 10.03 -2.92 -1.17
C MET A 170 9.71 -4.34 -0.69
N SER A 171 9.62 -5.31 -1.60
CA SER A 171 9.32 -6.71 -1.29
C SER A 171 10.44 -7.36 -0.47
N MET A 172 11.69 -7.03 -0.77
CA MET A 172 12.87 -7.48 0.02
C MET A 172 12.81 -6.98 1.46
N CYS A 173 12.35 -5.75 1.70
CA CYS A 173 12.09 -5.26 3.06
C CYS A 173 11.05 -6.13 3.78
N THR A 174 9.95 -6.48 3.11
CA THR A 174 8.92 -7.37 3.70
C THR A 174 9.50 -8.72 4.07
N LEU A 175 10.26 -9.35 3.15
CA LEU A 175 10.88 -10.65 3.39
C LEU A 175 11.84 -10.62 4.59
N ALA A 176 12.71 -9.62 4.63
CA ALA A 176 13.71 -9.48 5.68
C ALA A 176 13.08 -9.19 7.05
N TRP A 177 12.16 -8.21 7.11
CA TRP A 177 11.54 -7.80 8.38
C TRP A 177 10.63 -8.86 8.99
N ALA A 178 10.02 -9.71 8.18
CA ALA A 178 9.23 -10.84 8.67
C ALA A 178 10.08 -11.79 9.54
N GLU A 179 11.34 -11.96 9.23
CA GLU A 179 12.27 -12.81 10.01
C GLU A 179 12.99 -11.99 11.09
N GLU A 180 13.53 -10.83 10.76
CA GLU A 180 14.31 -9.98 11.68
C GLU A 180 13.50 -9.61 12.94
N PHE A 181 12.21 -9.29 12.79
CA PHE A 181 11.33 -8.87 13.89
C PHE A 181 10.34 -9.94 14.34
N ARG A 182 10.55 -11.18 13.96
CA ARG A 182 9.70 -12.32 14.38
C ARG A 182 9.59 -12.43 15.89
N ARG A 183 10.71 -12.29 16.61
CA ARG A 183 10.74 -12.35 18.08
C ARG A 183 9.99 -11.20 18.74
N ASP A 184 10.01 -10.03 18.12
CA ASP A 184 9.25 -8.86 18.57
C ASP A 184 7.74 -9.00 18.27
N GLY A 185 7.33 -10.01 17.49
CA GLY A 185 5.96 -10.28 17.13
C GLY A 185 5.39 -9.33 16.09
N ILE A 186 6.25 -8.62 15.33
CA ILE A 186 5.85 -7.75 14.24
C ILE A 186 5.59 -8.60 12.99
N ALA A 187 4.37 -8.53 12.46
CA ALA A 187 4.07 -9.10 11.15
C ALA A 187 4.56 -8.15 10.06
N ALA A 188 5.27 -8.68 9.08
CA ALA A 188 5.56 -7.98 7.82
C ALA A 188 5.00 -8.80 6.66
N ASN A 189 4.05 -8.24 5.93
CA ASN A 189 3.41 -8.87 4.77
C ASN A 189 3.38 -7.89 3.60
N SER A 190 3.34 -8.42 2.38
CA SER A 190 3.04 -7.62 1.19
C SER A 190 1.63 -7.91 0.66
N LEU A 191 1.06 -6.95 -0.03
CA LEU A 191 -0.21 -7.06 -0.71
C LEU A 191 -0.07 -6.50 -2.13
N TRP A 192 -0.52 -7.28 -3.12
CA TRP A 192 -0.46 -6.91 -4.52
C TRP A 192 -1.80 -7.21 -5.21
N PRO A 193 -2.26 -6.37 -6.15
CA PRO A 193 -3.50 -6.62 -6.86
C PRO A 193 -3.31 -7.69 -7.96
N ARG A 194 -4.29 -8.56 -8.16
CA ARG A 194 -4.31 -9.47 -9.31
C ARG A 194 -4.50 -8.74 -10.63
N THR A 195 -5.31 -7.71 -10.59
CA THR A 195 -5.70 -6.92 -11.76
C THR A 195 -5.39 -5.46 -11.52
N THR A 196 -5.24 -4.67 -12.56
CA THR A 196 -5.05 -3.22 -12.43
C THR A 196 -6.14 -2.58 -11.55
N ILE A 197 -5.73 -1.56 -10.79
CA ILE A 197 -6.62 -0.83 -9.88
C ILE A 197 -6.89 0.57 -10.44
N ALA A 198 -8.15 0.97 -10.51
CA ALA A 198 -8.61 2.25 -11.03
C ALA A 198 -8.10 3.42 -10.17
N THR A 199 -6.91 3.89 -10.47
CA THR A 199 -6.19 4.96 -9.78
C THR A 199 -5.69 6.00 -10.76
N ALA A 200 -5.25 7.16 -10.24
CA ALA A 200 -4.61 8.20 -11.07
C ALA A 200 -3.35 7.67 -11.80
N ALA A 201 -2.63 6.71 -11.24
CA ALA A 201 -1.48 6.08 -11.89
C ALA A 201 -1.92 5.28 -13.13
N VAL A 202 -2.96 4.45 -13.01
CA VAL A 202 -3.51 3.67 -14.11
C VAL A 202 -4.15 4.59 -15.16
N GLN A 203 -4.84 5.66 -14.76
CA GLN A 203 -5.34 6.67 -15.68
C GLN A 203 -4.22 7.32 -16.49
N MET A 204 -3.07 7.60 -15.87
CA MET A 204 -1.90 8.19 -16.53
C MET A 204 -1.23 7.20 -17.52
N LEU A 205 -1.19 5.91 -17.18
CA LEU A 205 -0.53 4.88 -17.99
C LEU A 205 -1.34 4.44 -19.20
N GLY A 206 -2.64 4.21 -19.06
CA GLY A 206 -3.47 3.61 -20.08
C GLY A 206 -4.83 4.30 -20.32
N GLY A 207 -5.03 5.45 -19.68
CA GLY A 207 -6.23 6.26 -19.85
C GLY A 207 -7.53 5.55 -19.46
N GLU A 208 -8.63 5.99 -20.05
CA GLU A 208 -9.98 5.48 -19.76
C GLU A 208 -10.15 4.00 -20.11
N ALA A 209 -9.48 3.54 -21.15
CA ALA A 209 -9.55 2.14 -21.59
C ALA A 209 -9.02 1.17 -20.50
N MET A 210 -7.91 1.52 -19.88
CA MET A 210 -7.34 0.73 -18.79
C MET A 210 -8.18 0.86 -17.52
N MET A 211 -8.69 2.05 -17.22
CA MET A 211 -9.59 2.28 -16.08
C MET A 211 -10.85 1.42 -16.15
N LYS A 212 -11.46 1.27 -17.34
CA LYS A 212 -12.67 0.44 -17.55
C LYS A 212 -12.42 -1.06 -17.32
N GLN A 213 -11.19 -1.51 -17.45
CA GLN A 213 -10.77 -2.90 -17.23
C GLN A 213 -10.08 -3.11 -15.88
N SER A 214 -10.26 -2.17 -14.96
CA SER A 214 -9.67 -2.19 -13.63
C SER A 214 -10.70 -2.55 -12.56
N ARG A 215 -10.22 -2.96 -11.40
CA ARG A 215 -11.02 -3.03 -10.17
C ARG A 215 -10.88 -1.73 -9.37
N LYS A 216 -11.84 -1.48 -8.49
CA LYS A 216 -11.84 -0.33 -7.58
C LYS A 216 -10.77 -0.50 -6.50
N PRO A 217 -10.23 0.61 -5.94
CA PRO A 217 -9.29 0.57 -4.82
C PRO A 217 -9.81 -0.17 -3.57
N GLU A 218 -11.11 -0.28 -3.42
CA GLU A 218 -11.78 -0.94 -2.29
C GLU A 218 -11.42 -2.42 -2.18
N ILE A 219 -11.10 -3.11 -3.28
CA ILE A 219 -10.64 -4.51 -3.20
C ILE A 219 -9.32 -4.61 -2.41
N MET A 220 -8.40 -3.68 -2.66
CA MET A 220 -7.14 -3.60 -1.93
C MET A 220 -7.35 -3.19 -0.47
N ALA A 221 -8.31 -2.30 -0.22
CA ALA A 221 -8.66 -1.85 1.13
C ALA A 221 -9.24 -2.98 1.98
N ASP A 222 -10.17 -3.75 1.44
CA ASP A 222 -10.78 -4.89 2.15
C ASP A 222 -9.78 -6.03 2.34
N ALA A 223 -8.91 -6.30 1.35
CA ALA A 223 -7.82 -7.27 1.50
C ALA A 223 -6.81 -6.84 2.57
N ALA A 224 -6.39 -5.57 2.57
CA ALA A 224 -5.54 -5.01 3.61
C ALA A 224 -6.18 -5.13 5.00
N HIS A 225 -7.46 -4.78 5.12
CA HIS A 225 -8.21 -4.92 6.37
C HIS A 225 -8.26 -6.38 6.86
N ALA A 226 -8.47 -7.34 5.95
CA ALA A 226 -8.47 -8.76 6.29
C ALA A 226 -7.10 -9.23 6.82
N ILE A 227 -5.99 -8.75 6.22
CA ILE A 227 -4.61 -9.04 6.67
C ILE A 227 -4.35 -8.44 8.04
N LEU A 228 -4.61 -7.13 8.21
CA LEU A 228 -4.26 -6.36 9.40
C LEU A 228 -5.04 -6.77 10.67
N ARG A 229 -6.13 -7.52 10.51
CA ARG A 229 -6.91 -8.10 11.61
C ARG A 229 -6.41 -9.46 12.09
N ARG A 230 -5.48 -10.09 11.39
CA ARG A 230 -4.91 -11.38 11.79
C ARG A 230 -3.97 -11.23 12.99
N PRO A 231 -3.75 -12.27 13.78
CA PRO A 231 -2.70 -12.25 14.80
C PRO A 231 -1.33 -12.07 14.14
N SER A 232 -0.59 -11.02 14.54
CA SER A 232 0.70 -10.68 13.91
C SER A 232 1.76 -11.79 14.05
N ARG A 233 1.70 -12.56 15.14
CA ARG A 233 2.64 -13.68 15.37
C ARG A 233 2.38 -14.90 14.49
N GLU A 234 1.19 -14.99 13.88
CA GLU A 234 0.77 -16.16 13.10
C GLU A 234 0.78 -15.88 11.58
N PHE A 235 0.69 -14.60 11.20
CA PHE A 235 0.55 -14.21 9.81
C PHE A 235 1.61 -13.17 9.43
N THR A 236 2.81 -13.66 9.06
CA THR A 236 3.96 -12.84 8.67
C THR A 236 4.75 -13.51 7.54
N GLY A 237 5.46 -12.74 6.73
CA GLY A 237 6.27 -13.23 5.61
C GLY A 237 5.49 -13.60 4.35
N ASN A 238 4.21 -13.20 4.25
CA ASN A 238 3.37 -13.55 3.13
C ASN A 238 3.39 -12.48 2.03
N PHE A 239 3.40 -12.96 0.79
CA PHE A 239 3.19 -12.15 -0.41
C PHE A 239 1.76 -12.41 -0.91
N CYS A 240 0.85 -11.57 -0.48
CA CYS A 240 -0.58 -11.75 -0.65
C CYS A 240 -1.08 -11.18 -1.98
N ILE A 241 -2.04 -11.86 -2.61
CA ILE A 241 -2.83 -11.33 -3.72
C ILE A 241 -4.22 -10.99 -3.21
N ASP A 242 -4.74 -9.84 -3.57
CA ASP A 242 -5.96 -9.22 -3.04
C ASP A 242 -7.17 -10.14 -3.03
N ASP A 243 -7.50 -10.70 -4.18
CA ASP A 243 -8.68 -11.57 -4.32
C ASP A 243 -8.54 -12.92 -3.59
N LEU A 244 -7.33 -13.47 -3.51
CA LEU A 244 -7.07 -14.69 -2.74
C LEU A 244 -7.28 -14.45 -1.24
N VAL A 245 -6.80 -13.30 -0.74
CA VAL A 245 -7.03 -12.90 0.66
C VAL A 245 -8.51 -12.78 0.95
N LEU A 246 -9.25 -12.12 0.09
CA LEU A 246 -10.69 -11.92 0.26
C LEU A 246 -11.47 -13.22 0.12
N HIS A 247 -11.11 -14.08 -0.84
CA HIS A 247 -11.72 -15.39 -0.98
C HIS A 247 -11.51 -16.24 0.29
N ALA A 248 -10.30 -16.24 0.84
CA ALA A 248 -10.00 -16.91 2.11
C ALA A 248 -10.77 -16.29 3.31
N ALA A 249 -11.13 -15.01 3.22
CA ALA A 249 -11.95 -14.31 4.21
C ALA A 249 -13.46 -14.54 4.01
N GLY A 250 -13.89 -15.32 3.01
CA GLY A 250 -15.27 -15.68 2.75
C GLY A 250 -15.98 -14.88 1.67
N VAL A 251 -15.30 -13.93 1.00
CA VAL A 251 -15.88 -13.21 -0.14
C VAL A 251 -16.02 -14.16 -1.34
N ARG A 252 -17.19 -14.15 -1.96
CA ARG A 252 -17.49 -14.97 -3.15
C ARG A 252 -17.88 -14.14 -4.36
N ASP A 253 -18.51 -12.98 -4.15
CA ASP A 253 -18.86 -12.05 -5.21
C ASP A 253 -17.84 -10.92 -5.29
N PHE A 254 -17.08 -10.90 -6.37
CA PHE A 254 -16.09 -9.85 -6.68
C PHE A 254 -16.63 -8.80 -7.67
N SER A 255 -17.86 -8.92 -8.14
CA SER A 255 -18.47 -7.99 -9.10
C SER A 255 -18.58 -6.57 -8.55
N VAL A 256 -18.76 -6.45 -7.23
CA VAL A 256 -18.84 -5.18 -6.51
C VAL A 256 -17.56 -4.33 -6.64
N TYR A 257 -16.42 -4.98 -6.90
CA TYR A 257 -15.13 -4.32 -7.06
C TYR A 257 -14.83 -3.90 -8.51
N ALA A 258 -15.68 -4.19 -9.47
CA ALA A 258 -15.49 -3.71 -10.84
C ALA A 258 -15.55 -2.18 -10.91
N ALA A 259 -14.57 -1.53 -11.56
CA ALA A 259 -14.58 -0.08 -11.74
C ALA A 259 -15.79 0.38 -12.58
N VAL A 260 -16.16 -0.45 -13.56
CA VAL A 260 -17.40 -0.29 -14.34
C VAL A 260 -18.36 -1.42 -13.95
N PRO A 261 -19.56 -1.10 -13.46
CA PRO A 261 -20.56 -2.12 -13.12
C PRO A 261 -20.81 -3.08 -14.29
N GLY A 262 -20.84 -4.38 -14.00
CA GLY A 262 -21.05 -5.42 -15.01
C GLY A 262 -19.80 -5.81 -15.84
N ALA A 263 -18.65 -5.20 -15.63
CA ALA A 263 -17.43 -5.62 -16.29
C ALA A 263 -17.02 -7.03 -15.83
N THR A 264 -16.69 -7.89 -16.79
CA THR A 264 -16.27 -9.30 -16.56
C THR A 264 -14.84 -9.55 -17.00
N LYS A 265 -14.23 -8.61 -17.72
CA LYS A 265 -12.83 -8.71 -18.21
C LYS A 265 -12.00 -7.64 -17.53
N PHE A 266 -10.92 -8.07 -16.89
CA PHE A 266 -9.98 -7.21 -16.20
C PHE A 266 -8.57 -7.40 -16.73
N LEU A 267 -7.79 -6.33 -16.78
CA LEU A 267 -6.38 -6.40 -17.12
C LEU A 267 -5.59 -6.97 -15.95
N PRO A 268 -4.79 -8.05 -16.16
CA PRO A 268 -3.85 -8.51 -15.14
C PRO A 268 -2.87 -7.42 -14.76
N ASP A 269 -2.50 -7.35 -13.47
CA ASP A 269 -1.43 -6.48 -13.03
C ASP A 269 -0.06 -7.14 -13.28
N PHE A 270 1.01 -6.32 -13.24
CA PHE A 270 2.37 -6.83 -13.34
C PHE A 270 2.73 -7.70 -12.13
N PHE A 271 3.75 -8.53 -12.27
CA PHE A 271 4.36 -9.31 -11.19
C PHE A 271 3.47 -10.37 -10.52
N VAL A 272 2.29 -10.64 -11.05
CA VAL A 272 1.46 -11.75 -10.56
C VAL A 272 2.08 -13.05 -11.10
N PRO A 273 2.57 -13.96 -10.22
CA PRO A 273 3.16 -15.23 -10.65
C PRO A 273 2.19 -16.07 -11.48
N GLN A 274 2.72 -16.80 -12.47
CA GLN A 274 1.87 -17.61 -13.38
C GLN A 274 1.15 -18.76 -12.66
N ASP A 275 1.75 -19.26 -11.61
CA ASP A 275 1.20 -20.33 -10.76
C ASP A 275 0.25 -19.81 -9.66
N THR A 276 -0.05 -18.50 -9.66
CA THR A 276 -1.03 -17.93 -8.72
C THR A 276 -2.40 -18.61 -8.94
N PRO A 277 -2.97 -19.26 -7.92
CA PRO A 277 -4.21 -19.99 -8.06
C PRO A 277 -5.33 -19.12 -8.63
N SER A 278 -6.10 -19.68 -9.56
CA SER A 278 -7.37 -19.08 -9.97
C SER A 278 -8.36 -19.12 -8.79
N LEU A 279 -9.25 -18.13 -8.72
CA LEU A 279 -10.37 -18.26 -7.79
C LEU A 279 -11.23 -19.45 -8.22
N PRO A 280 -11.67 -20.31 -7.29
CA PRO A 280 -12.68 -21.29 -7.60
C PRO A 280 -13.94 -20.57 -8.07
N GLY A 281 -14.53 -21.11 -9.16
CA GLY A 281 -15.75 -20.58 -9.76
C GLY A 281 -16.95 -20.63 -8.82
#